data_95a7bf64e30db5e6b500d8eccb2d1362
#
_entry.id   95a7bf64e30db5e6b500d8eccb2d1362
#
_cell.length_a   1.000
_cell.length_b   1.000
_cell.length_c   1.000
_cell.angle_alpha   90.00
_cell.angle_beta   90.00
_cell.angle_gamma   90.00
#
_symmetry.space_group_name_H-M   'P 1'
#
loop_
_entity.id
_entity.type
_entity.pdbx_description
1 polymer ?
#
loop_
_entity_poly.entity_id
_entity_poly.type
_entity_poly.pdbx_seq_one_letter_code
_entity_poly.pdbx_strand_id
1 'polypeptide(L)'
;MAKYYCILFDADNTLLDFDAAESKALADTLRNYGIEPDAETVQTYRTINGELWRQLEKGQVRRDKLMAERFTRFLKAVNAAGSGAEMNQYYLDQLSTHPDLAAPNVLDVMKELAEVATLAVVTNGFDRVQSRRVAESGLKEFVEEVFVSEKLDSEKPNRKIFDTALRSLGVENRERVLMVGDSLTSDIQGGINAGLDTCWYNPNHAENPGKVCPTYEISNLEELYQLVMEPEELANVGLKNRRHQL
;
A
#
# COMPACT_ATOMS: atom_id res chain seq x y z
N MET A 1 24.93 13.86 2.07
CA MET A 1 24.35 12.70 1.35
C MET A 1 23.19 12.16 2.19
N ALA A 2 22.01 11.99 1.60
CA ALA A 2 20.84 11.49 2.30
C ALA A 2 21.13 10.23 3.13
N LYS A 3 20.50 10.10 4.29
CA LYS A 3 20.65 8.92 5.16
C LYS A 3 20.21 7.65 4.44
N TYR A 4 19.08 7.69 3.74
CA TYR A 4 18.57 6.62 2.90
C TYR A 4 18.63 7.03 1.44
N TYR A 5 19.22 6.20 0.59
CA TYR A 5 19.29 6.43 -0.86
C TYR A 5 18.26 5.63 -1.65
N CYS A 6 17.51 4.75 -0.98
CA CYS A 6 16.39 4.02 -1.54
C CYS A 6 15.26 3.96 -0.52
N ILE A 7 14.04 4.26 -0.95
CA ILE A 7 12.85 4.20 -0.14
C ILE A 7 11.83 3.31 -0.85
N LEU A 8 11.41 2.27 -0.17
CA LEU A 8 10.34 1.38 -0.61
C LEU A 8 9.05 1.80 0.09
N PHE A 9 8.02 2.11 -0.68
CA PHE A 9 6.71 2.48 -0.15
C PHE A 9 5.71 1.34 -0.35
N ASP A 10 4.85 1.10 0.62
CA ASP A 10 3.58 0.47 0.34
C ASP A 10 2.67 1.40 -0.47
N ALA A 11 1.67 0.83 -1.15
CA ALA A 11 0.73 1.60 -1.95
C ALA A 11 -0.53 1.95 -1.14
N ASP A 12 -1.26 0.94 -0.67
CA ASP A 12 -2.61 1.06 -0.12
C ASP A 12 -2.59 1.61 1.31
N ASN A 13 -3.35 2.67 1.57
CA ASN A 13 -3.38 3.42 2.84
C ASN A 13 -2.03 4.05 3.25
N THR A 14 -1.05 4.04 2.33
CA THR A 14 0.24 4.74 2.51
C THR A 14 0.37 5.89 1.49
N LEU A 15 0.32 5.58 0.21
CA LEU A 15 0.35 6.57 -0.87
C LEU A 15 -1.03 6.77 -1.52
N LEU A 16 -1.84 5.72 -1.58
CA LEU A 16 -3.19 5.69 -2.17
C LEU A 16 -4.23 5.44 -1.09
N ASP A 17 -5.35 6.17 -1.13
CA ASP A 17 -6.50 5.95 -0.23
C ASP A 17 -7.25 4.68 -0.64
N PHE A 18 -6.85 3.56 -0.05
CA PHE A 18 -7.49 2.27 -0.32
C PHE A 18 -8.87 2.18 0.31
N ASP A 19 -9.06 2.72 1.50
CA ASP A 19 -10.34 2.62 2.22
C ASP A 19 -11.46 3.35 1.48
N ALA A 20 -11.17 4.53 0.93
CA ALA A 20 -12.10 5.25 0.08
C ALA A 20 -12.34 4.52 -1.25
N ALA A 21 -11.28 4.03 -1.89
CA ALA A 21 -11.36 3.27 -3.15
C ALA A 21 -12.14 1.96 -2.99
N GLU A 22 -11.86 1.18 -1.93
CA GLU A 22 -12.59 -0.04 -1.59
C GLU A 22 -14.07 0.25 -1.35
N SER A 23 -14.38 1.28 -0.57
CA SER A 23 -15.77 1.64 -0.23
C SER A 23 -16.59 1.97 -1.47
N LYS A 24 -16.03 2.76 -2.41
CA LYS A 24 -16.69 3.10 -3.69
C LYS A 24 -16.85 1.85 -4.57
N ALA A 25 -15.75 1.12 -4.80
CA ALA A 25 -15.76 -0.07 -5.65
C ALA A 25 -16.69 -1.17 -5.13
N LEU A 26 -16.72 -1.38 -3.82
CA LEU A 26 -17.62 -2.35 -3.20
C LEU A 26 -19.08 -1.93 -3.36
N ALA A 27 -19.41 -0.67 -3.08
CA ALA A 27 -20.79 -0.17 -3.21
C ALA A 27 -21.31 -0.31 -4.64
N ASP A 28 -20.48 0.03 -5.64
CA ASP A 28 -20.85 -0.11 -7.05
C ASP A 28 -20.98 -1.58 -7.46
N THR A 29 -20.12 -2.44 -6.94
CA THR A 29 -20.19 -3.89 -7.16
C THR A 29 -21.48 -4.46 -6.57
N LEU A 30 -21.82 -4.12 -5.33
CA LEU A 30 -23.05 -4.60 -4.68
C LEU A 30 -24.28 -4.17 -5.44
N ARG A 31 -24.40 -2.88 -5.82
CA ARG A 31 -25.53 -2.36 -6.62
C ARG A 31 -25.65 -3.06 -7.97
N ASN A 32 -24.53 -3.31 -8.65
CA ASN A 32 -24.54 -4.02 -9.94
C ASN A 32 -25.09 -5.45 -9.83
N TYR A 33 -24.97 -6.07 -8.66
CA TYR A 33 -25.52 -7.39 -8.36
C TYR A 33 -26.87 -7.35 -7.63
N GLY A 34 -27.52 -6.18 -7.55
CA GLY A 34 -28.83 -6.00 -6.93
C GLY A 34 -28.80 -6.16 -5.40
N ILE A 35 -27.65 -5.97 -4.78
CA ILE A 35 -27.45 -6.05 -3.33
C ILE A 35 -27.31 -4.62 -2.78
N GLU A 36 -28.11 -4.27 -1.76
CA GLU A 36 -28.00 -2.96 -1.11
C GLU A 36 -26.71 -2.86 -0.30
N PRO A 37 -25.87 -1.81 -0.50
CA PRO A 37 -24.63 -1.61 0.23
C PRO A 37 -24.87 -0.96 1.61
N ASP A 38 -25.74 -1.57 2.43
CA ASP A 38 -25.94 -1.13 3.80
C ASP A 38 -24.76 -1.50 4.71
N ALA A 39 -24.77 -0.96 5.93
CA ALA A 39 -23.68 -1.14 6.87
C ALA A 39 -23.42 -2.61 7.24
N GLU A 40 -24.46 -3.43 7.36
CA GLU A 40 -24.35 -4.85 7.70
C GLU A 40 -23.76 -5.65 6.55
N THR A 41 -24.22 -5.39 5.33
CA THR A 41 -23.74 -6.02 4.10
C THR A 41 -22.26 -5.70 3.86
N VAL A 42 -21.88 -4.41 3.97
CA VAL A 42 -20.49 -3.97 3.83
C VAL A 42 -19.59 -4.60 4.90
N GLN A 43 -20.05 -4.62 6.16
CA GLN A 43 -19.30 -5.22 7.25
C GLN A 43 -19.11 -6.73 7.07
N THR A 44 -20.11 -7.42 6.54
CA THR A 44 -20.03 -8.86 6.21
C THR A 44 -18.92 -9.11 5.18
N TYR A 45 -18.89 -8.32 4.10
CA TYR A 45 -17.80 -8.42 3.12
C TYR A 45 -16.42 -8.16 3.73
N ARG A 46 -16.28 -7.05 4.46
CA ARG A 46 -15.00 -6.66 5.08
C ARG A 46 -14.48 -7.71 6.05
N THR A 47 -15.36 -8.33 6.81
CA THR A 47 -14.97 -9.42 7.73
C THR A 47 -14.42 -10.62 6.98
N ILE A 48 -15.11 -11.06 5.93
CA ILE A 48 -14.68 -12.21 5.10
C ILE A 48 -13.37 -11.90 4.36
N ASN A 49 -13.31 -10.74 3.72
CA ASN A 49 -12.13 -10.30 2.97
C ASN A 49 -10.89 -10.14 3.88
N GLY A 50 -11.04 -9.47 5.02
CA GLY A 50 -9.96 -9.27 5.98
C GLY A 50 -9.44 -10.57 6.60
N GLU A 51 -10.31 -11.57 6.80
CA GLU A 51 -9.85 -12.88 7.26
C GLU A 51 -9.03 -13.61 6.19
N LEU A 52 -9.44 -13.56 4.93
CA LEU A 52 -8.71 -14.19 3.82
C LEU A 52 -7.35 -13.52 3.59
N TRP A 53 -7.26 -12.19 3.70
CA TRP A 53 -5.98 -11.48 3.62
C TRP A 53 -5.03 -11.87 4.76
N ARG A 54 -5.53 -11.94 6.00
CA ARG A 54 -4.72 -12.41 7.14
C ARG A 54 -4.23 -13.85 6.97
N GLN A 55 -5.03 -14.72 6.35
CA GLN A 55 -4.62 -16.08 6.03
C GLN A 55 -3.55 -16.12 4.92
N LEU A 56 -3.64 -15.24 3.93
CA LEU A 56 -2.64 -15.08 2.87
C LEU A 56 -1.28 -14.63 3.44
N GLU A 57 -1.26 -13.60 4.27
CA GLU A 57 -0.04 -13.11 4.95
C GLU A 57 0.66 -14.20 5.78
N LYS A 58 -0.12 -15.11 6.37
CA LYS A 58 0.38 -16.25 7.14
C LYS A 58 0.75 -17.46 6.25
N GLY A 59 0.61 -17.35 4.93
CA GLY A 59 0.83 -18.47 4.01
C GLY A 59 -0.16 -19.64 4.15
N GLN A 60 -1.30 -19.41 4.80
CA GLN A 60 -2.33 -20.45 5.03
C GLN A 60 -3.27 -20.62 3.84
N VAL A 61 -3.40 -19.62 3.01
CA VAL A 61 -4.12 -19.67 1.73
C VAL A 61 -3.25 -19.07 0.64
N ARG A 62 -3.52 -19.46 -0.60
CA ARG A 62 -2.90 -18.86 -1.78
C ARG A 62 -3.78 -17.73 -2.31
N ARG A 63 -3.19 -16.82 -3.09
CA ARG A 63 -3.89 -15.69 -3.71
C ARG A 63 -5.04 -16.12 -4.60
N ASP A 64 -4.87 -17.17 -5.40
CA ASP A 64 -5.91 -17.73 -6.26
C ASP A 64 -7.14 -18.17 -5.45
N LYS A 65 -6.93 -18.76 -4.29
CA LYS A 65 -7.99 -19.13 -3.36
C LYS A 65 -8.68 -17.90 -2.75
N LEU A 66 -7.94 -16.88 -2.34
CA LEU A 66 -8.51 -15.62 -1.87
C LEU A 66 -9.45 -15.02 -2.92
N MET A 67 -8.98 -14.90 -4.16
CA MET A 67 -9.77 -14.35 -5.26
C MET A 67 -11.04 -15.16 -5.55
N ALA A 68 -10.93 -16.49 -5.53
CA ALA A 68 -12.06 -17.38 -5.81
C ALA A 68 -13.10 -17.36 -4.67
N GLU A 69 -12.66 -17.21 -3.41
CA GLU A 69 -13.53 -17.45 -2.26
C GLU A 69 -14.17 -16.22 -1.67
N ARG A 70 -13.54 -15.01 -1.72
CA ARG A 70 -14.05 -13.85 -0.99
C ARG A 70 -15.49 -13.49 -1.34
N PHE A 71 -15.82 -13.33 -2.62
CA PHE A 71 -17.18 -13.04 -3.04
C PHE A 71 -18.08 -14.29 -3.04
N THR A 72 -17.55 -15.49 -3.24
CA THR A 72 -18.31 -16.74 -3.11
C THR A 72 -18.82 -16.91 -1.67
N ARG A 73 -17.95 -16.68 -0.67
CA ARG A 73 -18.35 -16.72 0.74
C ARG A 73 -19.30 -15.57 1.09
N PHE A 74 -19.06 -14.39 0.54
CA PHE A 74 -19.91 -13.22 0.75
C PHE A 74 -21.34 -13.46 0.22
N LEU A 75 -21.50 -13.87 -1.05
CA LEU A 75 -22.81 -14.17 -1.65
C LEU A 75 -23.59 -15.21 -0.83
N LYS A 76 -22.88 -16.25 -0.35
CA LYS A 76 -23.50 -17.24 0.54
C LYS A 76 -23.94 -16.64 1.88
N ALA A 77 -23.14 -15.74 2.46
CA ALA A 77 -23.45 -15.13 3.76
C ALA A 77 -24.67 -14.20 3.70
N VAL A 78 -24.83 -13.47 2.58
CA VAL A 78 -25.99 -12.59 2.37
C VAL A 78 -27.16 -13.26 1.65
N ASN A 79 -27.10 -14.58 1.43
CA ASN A 79 -28.11 -15.38 0.72
C ASN A 79 -28.47 -14.81 -0.66
N ALA A 80 -27.49 -14.29 -1.39
CA ALA A 80 -27.64 -13.76 -2.73
C ALA A 80 -27.18 -14.75 -3.81
N ALA A 81 -27.83 -14.72 -4.97
CA ALA A 81 -27.43 -15.49 -6.14
C ALA A 81 -26.34 -14.75 -6.93
N GLY A 82 -25.46 -15.51 -7.60
CA GLY A 82 -24.44 -14.93 -8.47
C GLY A 82 -23.17 -15.74 -8.52
N SER A 83 -22.27 -15.31 -9.40
CA SER A 83 -20.92 -15.88 -9.53
C SER A 83 -19.93 -15.05 -8.72
N GLY A 84 -19.34 -15.64 -7.67
CA GLY A 84 -18.30 -14.96 -6.88
C GLY A 84 -17.09 -14.56 -7.71
N ALA A 85 -16.75 -15.36 -8.74
CA ALA A 85 -15.65 -15.05 -9.65
C ALA A 85 -15.93 -13.81 -10.53
N GLU A 86 -17.13 -13.73 -11.12
CA GLU A 86 -17.53 -12.56 -11.93
C GLU A 86 -17.65 -11.30 -11.06
N MET A 87 -18.24 -11.44 -9.87
CA MET A 87 -18.33 -10.35 -8.91
C MET A 87 -16.94 -9.85 -8.47
N ASN A 88 -16.01 -10.76 -8.26
CA ASN A 88 -14.62 -10.42 -7.97
C ASN A 88 -13.95 -9.65 -9.12
N GLN A 89 -14.16 -10.08 -10.35
CA GLN A 89 -13.59 -9.39 -11.51
C GLN A 89 -14.16 -7.99 -11.64
N TYR A 90 -15.48 -7.83 -11.52
CA TYR A 90 -16.13 -6.53 -11.55
C TYR A 90 -15.61 -5.60 -10.44
N TYR A 91 -15.49 -6.12 -9.21
CA TYR A 91 -14.94 -5.37 -8.09
C TYR A 91 -13.51 -4.88 -8.36
N LEU A 92 -12.62 -5.72 -8.90
CA LEU A 92 -11.26 -5.32 -9.23
C LEU A 92 -11.22 -4.27 -10.34
N ASP A 93 -12.12 -4.38 -11.32
CA ASP A 93 -12.25 -3.38 -12.37
C ASP A 93 -12.69 -2.03 -11.79
N GLN A 94 -13.68 -2.00 -10.90
CA GLN A 94 -14.09 -0.79 -10.20
C GLN A 94 -12.97 -0.23 -9.32
N LEU A 95 -12.33 -1.07 -8.50
CA LEU A 95 -11.22 -0.65 -7.62
C LEU A 95 -10.09 0.02 -8.41
N SER A 96 -9.79 -0.48 -9.60
CA SER A 96 -8.74 0.07 -10.46
C SER A 96 -9.01 1.50 -10.95
N THR A 97 -10.26 1.96 -10.89
CA THR A 97 -10.67 3.31 -11.36
C THR A 97 -10.60 4.40 -10.28
N HIS A 98 -10.13 4.06 -9.08
CA HIS A 98 -10.03 4.99 -7.96
C HIS A 98 -8.56 5.22 -7.56
N PRO A 99 -7.86 6.16 -8.23
CA PRO A 99 -6.45 6.47 -7.97
C PRO A 99 -6.28 7.55 -6.89
N ASP A 100 -7.27 7.72 -6.01
CA ASP A 100 -7.25 8.74 -4.96
C ASP A 100 -5.99 8.59 -4.09
N LEU A 101 -5.33 9.72 -3.78
CA LEU A 101 -4.15 9.76 -2.92
C LEU A 101 -4.55 9.70 -1.44
N ALA A 102 -3.71 9.09 -0.61
CA ALA A 102 -3.95 8.93 0.82
C ALA A 102 -3.96 10.27 1.59
N ALA A 103 -3.25 11.28 1.07
CA ALA A 103 -3.25 12.63 1.59
C ALA A 103 -2.97 13.65 0.46
N PRO A 104 -3.40 14.91 0.61
CA PRO A 104 -3.23 15.93 -0.44
C PRO A 104 -1.78 16.22 -0.81
N ASN A 105 -0.84 16.04 0.11
CA ASN A 105 0.58 16.35 -0.04
C ASN A 105 1.43 15.18 -0.54
N VAL A 106 0.85 14.02 -0.85
CA VAL A 106 1.60 12.81 -1.27
C VAL A 106 2.51 13.09 -2.45
N LEU A 107 2.01 13.72 -3.53
CA LEU A 107 2.83 13.98 -4.72
C LEU A 107 3.97 14.98 -4.44
N ASP A 108 3.73 15.97 -3.60
CA ASP A 108 4.78 16.93 -3.21
C ASP A 108 5.89 16.24 -2.42
N VAL A 109 5.51 15.36 -1.49
CA VAL A 109 6.47 14.55 -0.72
C VAL A 109 7.26 13.63 -1.64
N MET A 110 6.58 12.89 -2.52
CA MET A 110 7.25 11.99 -3.46
C MET A 110 8.22 12.71 -4.38
N LYS A 111 7.83 13.88 -4.88
CA LYS A 111 8.68 14.73 -5.72
C LYS A 111 9.95 15.17 -5.00
N GLU A 112 9.85 15.70 -3.78
CA GLU A 112 11.01 16.18 -3.03
C GLU A 112 11.93 15.02 -2.61
N LEU A 113 11.38 13.86 -2.23
CA LEU A 113 12.17 12.67 -1.89
C LEU A 113 12.87 12.07 -3.12
N ALA A 114 12.26 12.13 -4.31
CA ALA A 114 12.86 11.63 -5.55
C ALA A 114 14.13 12.43 -5.98
N GLU A 115 14.32 13.67 -5.47
CA GLU A 115 15.54 14.43 -5.72
C GLU A 115 16.77 13.86 -4.98
N VAL A 116 16.56 13.09 -3.90
CA VAL A 116 17.64 12.63 -3.01
C VAL A 116 17.73 11.12 -2.85
N ALA A 117 16.70 10.38 -3.25
CA ALA A 117 16.62 8.93 -3.11
C ALA A 117 15.89 8.27 -4.30
N THR A 118 16.21 7.01 -4.57
CA THR A 118 15.43 6.15 -5.47
C THR A 118 14.15 5.74 -4.75
N LEU A 119 12.99 5.99 -5.36
CA LEU A 119 11.69 5.61 -4.80
C LEU A 119 11.10 4.44 -5.57
N ALA A 120 10.52 3.48 -4.88
CA ALA A 120 9.80 2.37 -5.49
C ALA A 120 8.59 1.96 -4.64
N VAL A 121 7.64 1.29 -5.26
CA VAL A 121 6.45 0.75 -4.58
C VAL A 121 6.57 -0.76 -4.44
N VAL A 122 6.26 -1.28 -3.25
CA VAL A 122 6.17 -2.73 -2.97
C VAL A 122 4.81 -3.03 -2.37
N THR A 123 3.92 -3.68 -3.12
CA THR A 123 2.51 -3.85 -2.75
C THR A 123 2.04 -5.30 -2.81
N ASN A 124 1.13 -5.65 -1.88
CA ASN A 124 0.42 -6.94 -1.88
C ASN A 124 -0.85 -6.94 -2.76
N GLY A 125 -1.10 -5.86 -3.48
CA GLY A 125 -2.27 -5.73 -4.36
C GLY A 125 -2.26 -6.64 -5.59
N PHE A 126 -3.20 -6.37 -6.49
CA PHE A 126 -3.32 -7.04 -7.79
C PHE A 126 -2.67 -6.17 -8.87
N ASP A 127 -1.90 -6.78 -9.75
CA ASP A 127 -1.08 -6.05 -10.72
C ASP A 127 -1.89 -5.07 -11.57
N ARG A 128 -2.97 -5.54 -12.17
CA ARG A 128 -3.85 -4.69 -12.99
C ARG A 128 -4.41 -3.49 -12.22
N VAL A 129 -4.76 -3.69 -10.94
CA VAL A 129 -5.30 -2.65 -10.09
C VAL A 129 -4.22 -1.64 -9.72
N GLN A 130 -3.11 -2.11 -9.17
CA GLN A 130 -2.05 -1.23 -8.66
C GLN A 130 -1.32 -0.49 -9.78
N SER A 131 -1.02 -1.18 -10.90
CA SER A 131 -0.38 -0.54 -12.06
C SER A 131 -1.22 0.63 -12.59
N ARG A 132 -2.56 0.47 -12.66
CA ARG A 132 -3.45 1.52 -13.11
C ARG A 132 -3.57 2.66 -12.10
N ARG A 133 -3.81 2.34 -10.81
CA ARG A 133 -3.94 3.35 -9.75
C ARG A 133 -2.67 4.19 -9.61
N VAL A 134 -1.49 3.56 -9.61
CA VAL A 134 -0.21 4.27 -9.56
C VAL A 134 0.02 5.16 -10.79
N ALA A 135 -0.38 4.70 -11.97
CA ALA A 135 -0.25 5.50 -13.20
C ALA A 135 -1.21 6.70 -13.21
N GLU A 136 -2.48 6.50 -12.87
CA GLU A 136 -3.52 7.53 -12.93
C GLU A 136 -3.44 8.54 -11.75
N SER A 137 -2.79 8.18 -10.63
CA SER A 137 -2.58 9.08 -9.49
C SER A 137 -1.44 10.08 -9.68
N GLY A 138 -0.59 9.93 -10.70
CA GLY A 138 0.61 10.73 -10.89
C GLY A 138 1.86 10.18 -10.16
N LEU A 139 1.73 9.18 -9.30
CA LEU A 139 2.85 8.58 -8.56
C LEU A 139 3.91 7.98 -9.48
N LYS A 140 3.52 7.51 -10.67
CA LYS A 140 4.43 6.89 -11.65
C LYS A 140 5.56 7.83 -12.09
N GLU A 141 5.39 9.13 -11.97
CA GLU A 141 6.40 10.13 -12.32
C GLU A 141 7.60 10.13 -11.35
N PHE A 142 7.40 9.64 -10.11
CA PHE A 142 8.38 9.71 -9.04
C PHE A 142 8.95 8.36 -8.63
N VAL A 143 8.33 7.25 -9.05
CA VAL A 143 8.78 5.91 -8.67
C VAL A 143 9.48 5.21 -9.85
N GLU A 144 10.64 4.63 -9.56
CA GLU A 144 11.42 3.86 -10.55
C GLU A 144 10.65 2.61 -10.99
N GLU A 145 10.12 1.84 -10.03
CA GLU A 145 9.44 0.58 -10.28
C GLU A 145 8.32 0.31 -9.27
N VAL A 146 7.32 -0.47 -9.69
CA VAL A 146 6.23 -0.98 -8.84
C VAL A 146 6.32 -2.50 -8.76
N PHE A 147 6.69 -3.00 -7.59
CA PHE A 147 6.82 -4.41 -7.30
C PHE A 147 5.51 -4.95 -6.75
N VAL A 148 4.79 -5.69 -7.57
CA VAL A 148 3.50 -6.26 -7.19
C VAL A 148 3.69 -7.74 -6.85
N SER A 149 3.24 -8.14 -5.66
CA SER A 149 3.40 -9.49 -5.15
C SER A 149 2.81 -10.57 -6.06
N GLU A 150 1.72 -10.27 -6.78
CA GLU A 150 1.11 -11.17 -7.76
C GLU A 150 2.08 -11.58 -8.86
N LYS A 151 2.87 -10.64 -9.41
CA LYS A 151 3.89 -10.93 -10.43
C LYS A 151 5.09 -11.71 -9.89
N LEU A 152 5.41 -11.47 -8.61
CA LEU A 152 6.61 -12.02 -7.98
C LEU A 152 6.35 -13.35 -7.26
N ASP A 153 5.09 -13.79 -7.21
CA ASP A 153 4.64 -14.95 -6.42
C ASP A 153 5.24 -14.93 -5.00
N SER A 154 5.12 -13.76 -4.37
CA SER A 154 5.66 -13.53 -3.02
C SER A 154 5.03 -12.30 -2.37
N GLU A 155 4.24 -12.51 -1.35
CA GLU A 155 3.58 -11.46 -0.57
C GLU A 155 4.46 -10.95 0.58
N LYS A 156 4.37 -9.66 0.93
CA LYS A 156 4.83 -9.13 2.22
C LYS A 156 4.05 -9.87 3.34
N PRO A 157 4.69 -10.29 4.43
CA PRO A 157 6.03 -9.94 4.93
C PRO A 157 7.15 -10.88 4.46
N ASN A 158 6.97 -11.69 3.41
CA ASN A 158 8.02 -12.56 2.93
C ASN A 158 9.21 -11.74 2.41
N ARG A 159 10.40 -12.06 2.90
CA ARG A 159 11.65 -11.40 2.49
C ARG A 159 11.88 -11.41 0.97
N LYS A 160 11.42 -12.44 0.26
CA LYS A 160 11.68 -12.64 -1.18
C LYS A 160 11.23 -11.44 -2.03
N ILE A 161 10.08 -10.81 -1.72
CA ILE A 161 9.60 -9.65 -2.50
C ILE A 161 10.57 -8.47 -2.37
N PHE A 162 11.08 -8.19 -1.17
CA PHE A 162 12.06 -7.13 -0.91
C PHE A 162 13.40 -7.45 -1.56
N ASP A 163 13.89 -8.69 -1.45
CA ASP A 163 15.13 -9.14 -2.09
C ASP A 163 15.06 -8.98 -3.62
N THR A 164 13.89 -9.21 -4.21
CA THR A 164 13.66 -9.02 -5.64
C THR A 164 13.65 -7.54 -6.01
N ALA A 165 12.95 -6.70 -5.23
CA ALA A 165 12.90 -5.25 -5.43
C ALA A 165 14.32 -4.65 -5.35
N LEU A 166 15.06 -4.93 -4.29
CA LEU A 166 16.41 -4.39 -4.10
C LEU A 166 17.37 -4.82 -5.20
N ARG A 167 17.27 -6.06 -5.67
CA ARG A 167 18.10 -6.56 -6.79
C ARG A 167 17.76 -5.84 -8.09
N SER A 168 16.47 -5.64 -8.39
CA SER A 168 16.02 -4.92 -9.58
C SER A 168 16.51 -3.47 -9.58
N LEU A 169 16.48 -2.82 -8.42
CA LEU A 169 16.93 -1.44 -8.23
C LEU A 169 18.47 -1.29 -8.10
N GLY A 170 19.24 -2.39 -8.16
CA GLY A 170 20.71 -2.35 -8.00
C GLY A 170 21.17 -1.92 -6.60
N VAL A 171 20.32 -2.15 -5.58
CA VAL A 171 20.61 -1.75 -4.19
C VAL A 171 21.42 -2.82 -3.48
N GLU A 172 22.65 -2.49 -3.07
CA GLU A 172 23.56 -3.41 -2.38
C GLU A 172 23.55 -3.20 -0.85
N ASN A 173 23.49 -1.95 -0.39
CA ASN A 173 23.54 -1.64 1.06
C ASN A 173 22.14 -1.47 1.64
N ARG A 174 21.66 -2.50 2.35
CA ARG A 174 20.35 -2.52 2.99
C ARG A 174 20.18 -1.56 4.15
N GLU A 175 21.26 -1.21 4.86
CA GLU A 175 21.25 -0.27 5.98
C GLU A 175 20.87 1.15 5.56
N ARG A 176 20.91 1.42 4.26
CA ARG A 176 20.52 2.71 3.66
C ARG A 176 19.22 2.61 2.86
N VAL A 177 18.38 1.64 3.19
CA VAL A 177 17.04 1.45 2.62
C VAL A 177 16.00 1.60 3.72
N LEU A 178 14.95 2.37 3.43
CA LEU A 178 13.81 2.55 4.31
C LEU A 178 12.58 1.90 3.69
N MET A 179 11.87 1.05 4.44
CA MET A 179 10.52 0.59 4.09
C MET A 179 9.49 1.44 4.82
N VAL A 180 8.60 2.09 4.09
CA VAL A 180 7.51 2.94 4.62
C VAL A 180 6.16 2.28 4.29
N GLY A 181 5.34 2.07 5.30
CA GLY A 181 4.00 1.49 5.11
C GLY A 181 3.13 1.58 6.36
N ASP A 182 1.83 1.35 6.19
CA ASP A 182 0.83 1.44 7.28
C ASP A 182 0.64 0.13 8.05
N SER A 183 1.02 -1.01 7.46
CA SER A 183 0.78 -2.32 8.05
C SER A 183 1.97 -2.83 8.88
N LEU A 184 1.76 -2.98 10.20
CA LEU A 184 2.77 -3.61 11.08
C LEU A 184 3.09 -5.05 10.68
N THR A 185 2.09 -5.81 10.19
CA THR A 185 2.24 -7.25 9.90
C THR A 185 2.82 -7.54 8.53
N SER A 186 2.61 -6.68 7.54
CA SER A 186 3.12 -6.87 6.18
C SER A 186 4.35 -6.00 5.89
N ASP A 187 4.26 -4.69 6.08
CA ASP A 187 5.31 -3.75 5.68
C ASP A 187 6.46 -3.72 6.68
N ILE A 188 6.12 -3.46 7.93
CA ILE A 188 7.12 -3.29 8.98
C ILE A 188 7.79 -4.64 9.27
N GLN A 189 6.98 -5.69 9.50
CA GLN A 189 7.54 -7.03 9.68
C GLN A 189 8.32 -7.50 8.45
N GLY A 190 7.85 -7.16 7.25
CA GLY A 190 8.52 -7.50 6.00
C GLY A 190 9.87 -6.79 5.84
N GLY A 191 9.93 -5.50 6.13
CA GLY A 191 11.17 -4.72 6.15
C GLY A 191 12.18 -5.29 7.15
N ILE A 192 11.73 -5.59 8.37
CA ILE A 192 12.55 -6.26 9.40
C ILE A 192 13.08 -7.60 8.90
N ASN A 193 12.22 -8.44 8.31
CA ASN A 193 12.63 -9.75 7.75
C ASN A 193 13.66 -9.60 6.62
N ALA A 194 13.62 -8.48 5.88
CA ALA A 194 14.56 -8.17 4.82
C ALA A 194 15.84 -7.48 5.32
N GLY A 195 15.91 -7.10 6.60
CA GLY A 195 17.05 -6.39 7.19
C GLY A 195 17.12 -4.93 6.76
N LEU A 196 15.96 -4.28 6.64
CA LEU A 196 15.80 -2.87 6.29
C LEU A 196 15.40 -2.07 7.55
N ASP A 197 15.71 -0.77 7.57
CA ASP A 197 15.05 0.16 8.45
C ASP A 197 13.58 0.32 8.03
N THR A 198 12.70 0.56 9.01
CA THR A 198 11.26 0.59 8.78
C THR A 198 10.62 1.84 9.37
N CYS A 199 9.66 2.40 8.67
CA CYS A 199 8.89 3.57 9.10
C CYS A 199 7.40 3.22 9.03
N TRP A 200 6.78 3.15 10.20
CA TRP A 200 5.35 2.91 10.29
C TRP A 200 4.58 4.21 10.07
N TYR A 201 3.83 4.27 8.97
CA TYR A 201 2.90 5.36 8.69
C TYR A 201 1.60 5.12 9.45
N ASN A 202 1.37 5.90 10.50
CA ASN A 202 0.26 5.75 11.45
C ASN A 202 -0.53 7.06 11.63
N PRO A 203 -1.23 7.55 10.57
CA PRO A 203 -1.95 8.82 10.63
C PRO A 203 -3.10 8.83 11.64
N ASN A 204 -3.60 7.67 12.01
CA ASN A 204 -4.72 7.51 12.94
C ASN A 204 -4.28 7.25 14.39
N HIS A 205 -2.97 7.28 14.69
CA HIS A 205 -2.40 6.99 16.01
C HIS A 205 -2.92 5.68 16.61
N ALA A 206 -3.02 4.63 15.77
CA ALA A 206 -3.43 3.30 16.20
C ALA A 206 -2.42 2.75 17.21
N GLU A 207 -2.90 2.01 18.20
CA GLU A 207 -2.02 1.37 19.19
C GLU A 207 -1.20 0.24 18.54
N ASN A 208 0.11 0.24 18.82
CA ASN A 208 0.95 -0.89 18.45
C ASN A 208 0.80 -1.98 19.53
N PRO A 209 0.36 -3.20 19.20
CA PRO A 209 0.24 -4.29 20.18
C PRO A 209 1.59 -4.82 20.68
N GLY A 210 2.70 -4.16 20.35
CA GLY A 210 4.03 -4.40 20.93
C GLY A 210 4.79 -5.63 20.38
N LYS A 211 4.29 -6.27 19.32
CA LYS A 211 4.95 -7.44 18.71
C LYS A 211 5.94 -7.09 17.60
N VAL A 212 5.72 -5.98 16.93
CA VAL A 212 6.54 -5.50 15.81
C VAL A 212 7.04 -4.11 16.16
N CYS A 213 8.36 -3.91 16.16
CA CYS A 213 8.98 -2.64 16.51
C CYS A 213 9.50 -1.96 15.25
N PRO A 214 8.83 -0.93 14.71
CA PRO A 214 9.36 -0.13 13.63
C PRO A 214 10.60 0.66 14.09
N THR A 215 11.50 1.00 13.16
CA THR A 215 12.63 1.91 13.44
C THR A 215 12.11 3.33 13.72
N TYR A 216 11.07 3.74 12.96
CA TYR A 216 10.39 5.03 13.10
C TYR A 216 8.88 4.84 13.02
N GLU A 217 8.16 5.79 13.60
CA GLU A 217 6.72 5.97 13.44
C GLU A 217 6.46 7.43 13.04
N ILE A 218 5.60 7.63 12.04
CA ILE A 218 5.19 8.95 11.55
C ILE A 218 3.67 9.00 11.38
N SER A 219 3.08 10.16 11.55
CA SER A 219 1.66 10.41 11.30
C SER A 219 1.39 11.19 10.01
N ASN A 220 2.43 11.84 9.47
CA ASN A 220 2.40 12.58 8.21
C ASN A 220 3.62 12.22 7.37
N LEU A 221 3.43 12.05 6.07
CA LEU A 221 4.53 11.69 5.15
C LEU A 221 5.61 12.79 5.05
N GLU A 222 5.31 14.06 5.33
CA GLU A 222 6.32 15.14 5.39
C GLU A 222 7.38 14.90 6.47
N GLU A 223 7.07 14.13 7.51
CA GLU A 223 8.05 13.78 8.55
C GLU A 223 9.21 12.96 7.99
N LEU A 224 9.02 12.30 6.83
CA LEU A 224 10.10 11.60 6.11
C LEU A 224 11.26 12.53 5.74
N TYR A 225 11.01 13.81 5.51
CA TYR A 225 12.07 14.76 5.21
C TYR A 225 13.14 14.79 6.30
N GLN A 226 12.71 14.76 7.57
CA GLN A 226 13.62 14.76 8.73
C GLN A 226 14.40 13.45 8.86
N LEU A 227 13.86 12.35 8.35
CA LEU A 227 14.47 11.02 8.43
C LEU A 227 15.46 10.76 7.28
N VAL A 228 15.19 11.35 6.12
CA VAL A 228 15.87 11.04 4.86
C VAL A 228 16.90 12.10 4.47
N MET A 229 16.52 13.40 4.62
CA MET A 229 17.28 14.52 4.08
C MET A 229 18.34 15.04 5.08
N GLU A 230 19.48 15.45 4.55
CA GLU A 230 20.48 16.19 5.33
C GLU A 230 20.01 17.65 5.58
N PRO A 231 20.58 18.35 6.58
CA PRO A 231 20.17 19.71 6.93
C PRO A 231 20.16 20.72 5.75
N GLU A 232 21.09 20.57 4.82
CA GLU A 232 21.19 21.43 3.63
C GLU A 232 20.03 21.18 2.65
N GLU A 233 19.61 19.91 2.49
CA GLU A 233 18.49 19.51 1.65
C GLU A 233 17.16 19.96 2.26
N LEU A 234 17.01 19.81 3.58
CA LEU A 234 15.84 20.32 4.34
C LEU A 234 15.65 21.84 4.22
N ALA A 235 16.73 22.60 4.22
CA ALA A 235 16.66 24.04 4.05
C ALA A 235 16.06 24.44 2.69
N ASN A 236 16.35 23.67 1.64
CA ASN A 236 15.84 23.92 0.30
C ASN A 236 14.32 23.64 0.20
N VAL A 237 13.82 22.55 0.83
CA VAL A 237 12.38 22.24 0.91
C VAL A 237 11.63 23.36 1.63
N GLY A 238 12.14 23.83 2.77
CA GLY A 238 11.57 24.93 3.53
C GLY A 238 11.48 26.25 2.75
N LEU A 239 12.43 26.52 1.86
CA LEU A 239 12.44 27.69 0.98
C LEU A 239 11.43 27.57 -0.17
N LYS A 240 11.24 26.39 -0.76
CA LYS A 240 10.25 26.12 -1.81
C LYS A 240 8.83 26.30 -1.25
N ASN A 241 8.52 25.73 -0.10
CA ASN A 241 7.19 25.80 0.53
C ASN A 241 6.77 27.25 0.88
N ARG A 242 7.70 28.14 1.24
CA ARG A 242 7.40 29.57 1.47
C ARG A 242 7.09 30.34 0.20
N ARG A 243 7.57 29.88 -0.97
CA ARG A 243 7.29 30.54 -2.27
C ARG A 243 5.92 30.19 -2.85
N HIS A 244 5.30 29.11 -2.40
CA HIS A 244 3.97 28.68 -2.85
C HIS A 244 2.83 29.22 -1.97
N GLN A 245 3.16 29.97 -0.89
CA GLN A 245 2.20 30.63 0.02
C GLN A 245 2.09 32.15 -0.22
N LEU A 246 2.77 32.68 -1.21
CA LEU A 246 2.69 34.06 -1.68
C LEU A 246 2.09 34.14 -3.09
#